data_2872e1e0a7e7c4649a0d0d3ae94da225
#
_entry.id   2872e1e0a7e7c4649a0d0d3ae94da225
#
_cell.length_a   1.000
_cell.length_b   1.000
_cell.length_c   1.000
_cell.angle_alpha   90.00
_cell.angle_beta   90.00
_cell.angle_gamma   90.00
#
_symmetry.space_group_name_H-M   'P 1'
#
loop_
_entity.id
_entity.type
_entity.pdbx_description
1 polymer ?
#
loop_
_entity_poly.entity_id
_entity_poly.type
_entity_poly.pdbx_seq_one_letter_code
_entity_poly.pdbx_strand_id
1 'polypeptide(L)'
;MMSSKTLRFGLFGLLVLGLAACDDGETTDLSTTSSLIASPTTGGEVATTTTVSAGGDTTSTTLVGQTVASHEVVARVSDPAGETLFIVIPPGAYTDVDIDNFVVGLVDSGEVTYGAEVFDDPGAVDAFRKPEAERTEGETQLIDQHHFASVQNGTTVVFRGPFADSGEFVIGS
;
A
#
# COMPACT_ATOMS: atom_id res chain seq x y z
N MET A 1 36.07 19.79 32.02
CA MET A 1 35.26 19.12 33.06
C MET A 1 34.53 17.99 32.39
N MET A 2 35.09 16.79 32.56
CA MET A 2 34.53 15.53 32.05
C MET A 2 33.44 15.04 33.01
N SER A 3 32.26 14.68 32.52
CA SER A 3 31.28 13.94 33.32
C SER A 3 30.83 12.70 32.56
N SER A 4 31.40 11.59 32.98
CA SER A 4 31.02 10.24 32.65
C SER A 4 29.70 9.89 33.31
N LYS A 5 28.72 9.34 32.57
CA LYS A 5 27.57 8.61 33.13
C LYS A 5 27.43 7.25 32.48
N THR A 6 27.99 6.34 33.15
CA THR A 6 27.68 4.96 33.53
C THR A 6 26.53 4.26 32.80
N LEU A 7 26.94 3.27 32.06
CA LEU A 7 26.23 2.14 31.47
C LEU A 7 25.59 1.28 32.58
N ARG A 8 24.30 0.98 32.49
CA ARG A 8 23.67 -0.10 33.26
C ARG A 8 23.07 -1.13 32.30
N PHE A 9 23.77 -2.24 32.22
CA PHE A 9 23.29 -3.53 31.72
C PHE A 9 22.23 -4.07 32.70
N GLY A 10 21.06 -4.38 32.15
CA GLY A 10 20.03 -5.17 32.82
C GLY A 10 19.77 -6.45 32.04
N LEU A 11 20.42 -7.50 32.48
CA LEU A 11 20.27 -8.88 32.04
C LEU A 11 19.08 -9.51 32.79
N PHE A 12 18.02 -9.95 32.10
CA PHE A 12 17.00 -10.92 32.53
C PHE A 12 16.51 -11.64 31.28
N GLY A 13 16.72 -12.82 31.03
CA GLY A 13 16.74 -14.13 31.60
C GLY A 13 15.35 -14.68 31.91
N LEU A 14 14.81 -15.57 31.03
CA LEU A 14 14.15 -16.85 31.34
C LEU A 14 13.17 -17.22 30.19
N LEU A 15 13.51 -18.10 29.37
CA LEU A 15 13.26 -19.52 29.19
C LEU A 15 11.89 -20.02 29.71
N VAL A 16 10.95 -20.32 28.80
CA VAL A 16 9.91 -21.35 28.98
C VAL A 16 9.75 -22.16 27.70
N LEU A 17 10.18 -23.43 27.78
CA LEU A 17 9.79 -24.50 26.86
C LEU A 17 8.33 -24.88 27.12
N GLY A 18 7.55 -25.07 26.05
CA GLY A 18 6.24 -25.72 26.08
C GLY A 18 6.08 -26.61 24.86
N LEU A 19 6.34 -27.89 25.04
CA LEU A 19 5.98 -29.00 24.13
C LEU A 19 4.53 -29.39 24.41
N ALA A 20 3.74 -29.58 23.34
CA ALA A 20 2.64 -30.56 23.24
C ALA A 20 2.10 -30.47 21.79
N ALA A 21 2.19 -31.45 21.06
CA ALA A 21 1.62 -32.79 20.94
C ALA A 21 0.64 -32.82 19.76
N CYS A 22 0.92 -33.80 18.91
CA CYS A 22 0.18 -34.31 17.76
C CYS A 22 -1.33 -34.46 18.02
N ASP A 23 -2.13 -34.24 16.98
CA ASP A 23 -3.23 -35.17 16.73
C ASP A 23 -3.45 -35.33 15.21
N ASP A 24 -3.44 -36.59 14.79
CA ASP A 24 -3.85 -37.09 13.47
C ASP A 24 -5.38 -37.12 13.42
N GLY A 25 -5.95 -36.79 12.29
CA GLY A 25 -7.38 -37.06 12.16
C GLY A 25 -8.05 -36.53 10.91
N GLU A 26 -8.16 -37.44 9.95
CA GLU A 26 -9.33 -37.65 9.08
C GLU A 26 -9.66 -36.69 7.95
N THR A 27 -9.37 -37.21 6.78
CA THR A 27 -10.02 -36.90 5.49
C THR A 27 -11.54 -37.00 5.61
N THR A 28 -12.26 -35.92 5.34
CA THR A 28 -13.66 -36.02 4.96
C THR A 28 -13.91 -35.13 3.75
N ASP A 29 -14.04 -35.79 2.60
CA ASP A 29 -14.64 -35.24 1.38
C ASP A 29 -16.06 -34.79 1.69
N LEU A 30 -16.32 -33.51 1.59
CA LEU A 30 -17.66 -32.97 1.47
C LEU A 30 -17.68 -31.96 0.31
N SER A 31 -18.04 -32.47 -0.86
CA SER A 31 -18.55 -31.68 -1.98
C SER A 31 -19.77 -30.89 -1.51
N THR A 32 -19.57 -29.63 -1.18
CA THR A 32 -20.67 -28.70 -0.96
C THR A 32 -20.73 -27.77 -2.16
N THR A 33 -21.70 -28.06 -3.03
CA THR A 33 -22.14 -27.16 -4.10
C THR A 33 -22.78 -25.94 -3.46
N SER A 34 -22.00 -24.87 -3.26
CA SER A 34 -22.55 -23.58 -2.84
C SER A 34 -22.99 -22.81 -4.06
N SER A 35 -24.29 -22.72 -4.19
CA SER A 35 -25.01 -21.83 -5.11
C SER A 35 -24.70 -20.38 -4.77
N LEU A 36 -23.90 -19.68 -5.61
CA LEU A 36 -23.64 -18.26 -5.49
C LEU A 36 -24.88 -17.49 -5.94
N ILE A 37 -25.56 -16.89 -4.98
CA ILE A 37 -26.52 -15.80 -5.25
C ILE A 37 -25.68 -14.56 -5.51
N ALA A 38 -25.58 -14.15 -6.77
CA ALA A 38 -24.97 -12.89 -7.17
C ALA A 38 -25.88 -11.74 -6.78
N SER A 39 -25.46 -10.95 -5.81
CA SER A 39 -25.99 -9.59 -5.61
C SER A 39 -25.30 -8.66 -6.61
N PRO A 40 -26.05 -7.81 -7.34
CA PRO A 40 -25.45 -6.86 -8.27
C PRO A 40 -24.85 -5.70 -7.47
N THR A 41 -23.53 -5.73 -7.29
CA THR A 41 -22.79 -4.54 -6.88
C THR A 41 -22.52 -3.72 -8.12
N THR A 42 -23.06 -2.51 -8.14
CA THR A 42 -22.78 -1.48 -9.16
C THR A 42 -21.31 -1.09 -9.04
N GLY A 43 -20.46 -1.75 -9.81
CA GLY A 43 -19.05 -1.45 -9.93
C GLY A 43 -18.75 -1.08 -11.38
N GLY A 44 -17.97 -0.03 -11.57
CA GLY A 44 -17.61 0.54 -12.85
C GLY A 44 -17.19 -0.51 -13.89
N GLU A 45 -17.72 -0.34 -15.07
CA GLU A 45 -17.56 -1.22 -16.22
C GLU A 45 -16.13 -1.12 -16.75
N VAL A 46 -15.35 -2.18 -16.56
CA VAL A 46 -14.03 -2.32 -17.20
C VAL A 46 -14.30 -2.65 -18.67
N ALA A 47 -14.25 -1.67 -19.54
CA ALA A 47 -14.35 -1.88 -20.97
C ALA A 47 -13.06 -2.50 -21.52
N THR A 48 -13.04 -3.83 -21.63
CA THR A 48 -11.95 -4.55 -22.34
C THR A 48 -12.24 -4.50 -23.84
N THR A 49 -11.59 -3.59 -24.56
CA THR A 49 -11.67 -3.56 -26.02
C THR A 49 -10.57 -4.47 -26.59
N THR A 50 -10.95 -5.68 -26.99
CA THR A 50 -10.04 -6.60 -27.71
C THR A 50 -10.11 -6.27 -29.19
N THR A 51 -9.10 -5.60 -29.73
CA THR A 51 -8.93 -5.43 -31.19
C THR A 51 -8.10 -6.60 -31.70
N VAL A 52 -8.74 -7.53 -32.41
CA VAL A 52 -8.06 -8.63 -33.09
C VAL A 52 -7.61 -8.10 -34.45
N SER A 53 -6.31 -7.81 -34.61
CA SER A 53 -5.70 -7.51 -35.89
C SER A 53 -5.12 -8.81 -36.48
N ALA A 54 -5.60 -9.22 -37.64
CA ALA A 54 -5.10 -10.38 -38.34
C ALA A 54 -3.73 -10.06 -38.97
N GLY A 55 -2.67 -10.64 -38.42
CA GLY A 55 -1.31 -10.59 -39.01
C GLY A 55 -0.22 -10.06 -38.07
N GLY A 56 0.43 -10.94 -37.32
CA GLY A 56 1.66 -10.69 -36.57
C GLY A 56 1.43 -10.41 -35.08
N ASP A 57 1.84 -11.37 -34.27
CA ASP A 57 1.75 -11.34 -32.81
C ASP A 57 2.41 -10.10 -32.17
N THR A 58 1.59 -9.14 -31.85
CA THR A 58 1.92 -8.19 -30.77
C THR A 58 0.61 -7.88 -30.05
N THR A 59 0.29 -8.65 -29.02
CA THR A 59 -0.84 -8.35 -28.14
C THR A 59 -0.44 -7.14 -27.29
N SER A 60 -0.78 -5.94 -27.77
CA SER A 60 -0.68 -4.72 -26.95
C SER A 60 -1.89 -4.69 -26.04
N THR A 61 -1.73 -5.12 -24.81
CA THR A 61 -2.74 -4.93 -23.76
C THR A 61 -2.67 -3.47 -23.32
N THR A 62 -3.57 -2.65 -23.81
CA THR A 62 -3.74 -1.30 -23.27
C THR A 62 -4.40 -1.44 -21.91
N LEU A 63 -3.67 -1.21 -20.84
CA LEU A 63 -4.25 -1.07 -19.52
C LEU A 63 -5.13 0.19 -19.55
N VAL A 64 -6.43 0.01 -19.45
CA VAL A 64 -7.36 1.13 -19.22
C VAL A 64 -7.22 1.49 -17.76
N GLY A 65 -6.74 2.69 -17.47
CA GLY A 65 -6.56 3.18 -16.11
C GLY A 65 -7.87 3.15 -15.32
N GLN A 66 -7.76 2.88 -14.05
CA GLN A 66 -8.87 2.82 -13.10
C GLN A 66 -8.84 4.06 -12.22
N THR A 67 -9.86 4.92 -12.32
CA THR A 67 -9.97 6.07 -11.42
C THR A 67 -10.10 5.61 -9.97
N VAL A 68 -9.32 6.20 -9.05
CA VAL A 68 -9.48 5.98 -7.60
C VAL A 68 -10.80 6.59 -7.15
N ALA A 69 -11.79 5.74 -6.89
CA ALA A 69 -13.17 6.17 -6.62
C ALA A 69 -13.39 6.63 -5.17
N SER A 70 -12.53 6.19 -4.24
CA SER A 70 -12.64 6.52 -2.82
C SER A 70 -11.30 6.30 -2.13
N HIS A 71 -11.13 6.89 -0.95
CA HIS A 71 -9.97 6.66 -0.10
C HIS A 71 -10.35 6.79 1.37
N GLU A 72 -9.47 6.31 2.24
CA GLU A 72 -9.57 6.43 3.69
C GLU A 72 -8.28 6.99 4.28
N VAL A 73 -8.36 8.01 5.12
CA VAL A 73 -7.23 8.48 5.91
C VAL A 73 -7.16 7.65 7.18
N VAL A 74 -6.26 6.66 7.19
CA VAL A 74 -6.13 5.69 8.30
C VAL A 74 -5.26 6.19 9.44
N ALA A 75 -4.36 7.16 9.18
CA ALA A 75 -3.53 7.78 10.21
C ALA A 75 -3.11 9.20 9.81
N ARG A 76 -2.75 10.00 10.82
CA ARG A 76 -2.18 11.35 10.68
C ARG A 76 -0.99 11.49 11.61
N VAL A 77 0.08 12.08 11.12
CA VAL A 77 1.28 12.39 11.91
C VAL A 77 1.60 13.86 11.71
N SER A 78 1.62 14.61 12.81
CA SER A 78 1.96 16.04 12.80
C SER A 78 3.36 16.23 13.37
N ASP A 79 4.16 16.99 12.68
CA ASP A 79 5.47 17.46 13.13
C ASP A 79 5.56 18.99 12.97
N PRO A 80 6.65 19.67 13.39
CA PRO A 80 6.77 21.10 13.27
C PRO A 80 6.76 21.63 11.81
N ALA A 81 7.01 20.78 10.81
CA ALA A 81 7.01 21.15 9.40
C ALA A 81 5.60 21.08 8.79
N GLY A 82 4.75 20.15 9.27
CA GLY A 82 3.39 20.00 8.77
C GLY A 82 2.73 18.66 9.18
N GLU A 83 1.60 18.38 8.57
CA GLU A 83 0.87 17.11 8.79
C GLU A 83 1.08 16.17 7.60
N THR A 84 1.41 14.92 7.89
CA THR A 84 1.47 13.82 6.90
C THR A 84 0.29 12.90 7.09
N LEU A 85 -0.47 12.67 6.02
CA LEU A 85 -1.61 11.75 5.97
C LEU A 85 -1.17 10.38 5.50
N PHE A 86 -1.69 9.33 6.11
CA PHE A 86 -1.57 7.96 5.62
C PHE A 86 -2.90 7.55 5.00
N ILE A 87 -2.91 7.35 3.70
CA ILE A 87 -4.10 7.18 2.89
C ILE A 87 -4.11 5.77 2.32
N VAL A 88 -5.25 5.09 2.47
CA VAL A 88 -5.49 3.79 1.84
C VAL A 88 -6.57 3.95 0.78
N ILE A 89 -6.25 3.53 -0.44
CA ILE A 89 -7.19 3.42 -1.56
C ILE A 89 -7.66 1.96 -1.70
N PRO A 90 -8.82 1.69 -2.31
CA PRO A 90 -9.25 0.33 -2.57
C PRO A 90 -8.22 -0.44 -3.42
N PRO A 91 -8.03 -1.76 -3.18
CA PRO A 91 -7.20 -2.56 -4.06
C PRO A 91 -7.67 -2.51 -5.52
N GLY A 92 -6.75 -2.35 -6.47
CA GLY A 92 -7.10 -2.22 -7.88
C GLY A 92 -5.90 -2.32 -8.81
N ALA A 93 -6.18 -2.41 -10.12
CA ALA A 93 -5.15 -2.40 -11.17
C ALA A 93 -4.91 -0.96 -11.63
N TYR A 94 -4.26 -0.17 -10.79
CA TYR A 94 -3.93 1.22 -11.08
C TYR A 94 -2.72 1.32 -12.02
N THR A 95 -2.67 2.44 -12.74
CA THR A 95 -1.49 2.91 -13.46
C THR A 95 -0.87 4.08 -12.69
N ASP A 96 0.36 4.46 -13.03
CA ASP A 96 1.01 5.67 -12.50
C ASP A 96 0.20 6.94 -12.77
N VAL A 97 -0.46 7.02 -13.94
CA VAL A 97 -1.36 8.14 -14.30
C VAL A 97 -2.60 8.20 -13.39
N ASP A 98 -3.15 7.06 -12.98
CA ASP A 98 -4.28 7.01 -12.06
C ASP A 98 -3.89 7.52 -10.68
N ILE A 99 -2.71 7.12 -10.19
CA ILE A 99 -2.16 7.57 -8.92
C ILE A 99 -1.79 9.06 -8.99
N ASP A 100 -1.20 9.52 -10.11
CA ASP A 100 -0.92 10.94 -10.35
C ASP A 100 -2.19 11.78 -10.22
N ASN A 101 -3.22 11.48 -11.02
CA ASN A 101 -4.49 12.19 -10.99
C ASN A 101 -5.14 12.20 -9.60
N PHE A 102 -5.06 11.10 -8.89
CA PHE A 102 -5.58 10.98 -7.53
C PHE A 102 -4.83 11.92 -6.57
N VAL A 103 -3.51 11.88 -6.57
CA VAL A 103 -2.67 12.68 -5.66
C VAL A 103 -2.79 14.17 -5.97
N VAL A 104 -2.79 14.56 -7.25
CA VAL A 104 -3.04 15.95 -7.67
C VAL A 104 -4.41 16.43 -7.15
N GLY A 105 -5.44 15.59 -7.26
CA GLY A 105 -6.77 15.92 -6.73
C GLY A 105 -6.79 16.15 -5.21
N LEU A 106 -6.04 15.38 -4.44
CA LEU A 106 -5.91 15.57 -2.98
C LEU A 106 -5.24 16.90 -2.62
N VAL A 107 -4.20 17.28 -3.36
CA VAL A 107 -3.48 18.55 -3.15
C VAL A 107 -4.35 19.73 -3.59
N ASP A 108 -4.97 19.66 -4.75
CA ASP A 108 -5.82 20.73 -5.29
C ASP A 108 -7.08 20.97 -4.43
N SER A 109 -7.63 19.92 -3.82
CA SER A 109 -8.75 20.05 -2.88
C SER A 109 -8.35 20.65 -1.53
N GLY A 110 -7.05 20.74 -1.23
CA GLY A 110 -6.52 21.17 0.05
C GLY A 110 -6.59 20.11 1.16
N GLU A 111 -6.92 18.86 0.82
CA GLU A 111 -6.90 17.75 1.79
C GLU A 111 -5.48 17.42 2.21
N VAL A 112 -4.53 17.43 1.27
CA VAL A 112 -3.10 17.32 1.52
C VAL A 112 -2.44 18.68 1.41
N THR A 113 -1.92 19.19 2.53
CA THR A 113 -1.27 20.51 2.59
C THR A 113 0.25 20.42 2.76
N TYR A 114 0.76 19.30 3.27
CA TYR A 114 2.19 19.10 3.49
C TYR A 114 2.70 17.75 3.03
N GLY A 115 2.13 16.64 3.56
CA GLY A 115 2.57 15.30 3.23
C GLY A 115 1.44 14.30 3.12
N ALA A 116 1.63 13.31 2.26
CA ALA A 116 0.78 12.13 2.21
C ALA A 116 1.59 10.90 1.78
N GLU A 117 1.21 9.74 2.31
CA GLU A 117 1.70 8.43 1.92
C GLU A 117 0.50 7.60 1.43
N VAL A 118 0.53 7.13 0.19
CA VAL A 118 -0.60 6.46 -0.47
C VAL A 118 -0.33 4.97 -0.62
N PHE A 119 -1.26 4.15 -0.13
CA PHE A 119 -1.19 2.69 -0.11
C PHE A 119 -2.51 2.10 -0.62
N ASP A 120 -2.49 0.80 -1.01
CA ASP A 120 -3.71 0.03 -1.25
C ASP A 120 -3.88 -1.14 -0.24
N ASP A 121 -3.00 -1.24 0.75
CA ASP A 121 -3.06 -2.23 1.83
C ASP A 121 -2.81 -1.57 3.20
N PRO A 122 -3.76 -1.67 4.16
CA PRO A 122 -3.58 -1.10 5.49
C PRO A 122 -2.43 -1.76 6.28
N GLY A 123 -2.10 -3.03 6.02
CA GLY A 123 -0.96 -3.70 6.64
C GLY A 123 0.38 -3.10 6.19
N ALA A 124 0.46 -2.59 4.95
CA ALA A 124 1.63 -1.86 4.47
C ALA A 124 1.81 -0.53 5.22
N VAL A 125 0.73 0.17 5.57
CA VAL A 125 0.78 1.37 6.42
C VAL A 125 1.34 1.04 7.80
N ASP A 126 0.86 -0.03 8.43
CA ASP A 126 1.34 -0.45 9.75
C ASP A 126 2.82 -0.83 9.73
N ALA A 127 3.25 -1.53 8.67
CA ALA A 127 4.65 -1.87 8.45
C ALA A 127 5.52 -0.61 8.20
N PHE A 128 5.04 0.32 7.38
CA PHE A 128 5.75 1.57 7.04
C PHE A 128 5.98 2.46 8.27
N ARG A 129 5.02 2.51 9.19
CA ARG A 129 5.10 3.32 10.41
C ARG A 129 6.05 2.76 11.46
N LYS A 130 6.54 1.52 11.30
CA LYS A 130 7.60 0.97 12.15
C LYS A 130 8.95 1.58 11.78
N PRO A 131 9.86 1.76 12.74
CA PRO A 131 11.26 2.06 12.45
C PRO A 131 11.83 1.04 11.47
N GLU A 132 12.59 1.49 10.47
CA GLU A 132 13.15 0.61 9.43
C GLU A 132 13.94 -0.57 10.03
N ALA A 133 14.71 -0.32 11.10
CA ALA A 133 15.49 -1.35 11.78
C ALA A 133 14.65 -2.44 12.50
N GLU A 134 13.35 -2.21 12.67
CA GLU A 134 12.41 -3.13 13.32
C GLU A 134 11.52 -3.86 12.31
N ARG A 135 11.61 -3.50 11.02
CA ARG A 135 10.84 -4.15 9.96
C ARG A 135 11.42 -5.53 9.64
N THR A 136 10.54 -6.50 9.47
CA THR A 136 10.89 -7.80 8.92
C THR A 136 11.04 -7.69 7.40
N GLU A 137 11.69 -8.68 6.78
CA GLU A 137 11.81 -8.76 5.31
C GLU A 137 10.42 -8.80 4.63
N GLY A 138 9.47 -9.54 5.21
CA GLY A 138 8.09 -9.59 4.71
C GLY A 138 7.37 -8.25 4.79
N GLU A 139 7.58 -7.45 5.83
CA GLU A 139 7.02 -6.11 5.96
C GLU A 139 7.65 -5.13 4.95
N THR A 140 8.95 -5.24 4.72
CA THR A 140 9.62 -4.45 3.68
C THR A 140 9.06 -4.79 2.30
N GLN A 141 8.89 -6.07 1.99
CA GLN A 141 8.28 -6.51 0.74
C GLN A 141 6.82 -6.05 0.59
N LEU A 142 6.05 -6.05 1.69
CA LEU A 142 4.67 -5.55 1.69
C LEU A 142 4.63 -4.06 1.35
N ILE A 143 5.52 -3.25 1.94
CA ILE A 143 5.66 -1.83 1.61
C ILE A 143 6.02 -1.66 0.13
N ASP A 144 7.01 -2.39 -0.38
CA ASP A 144 7.46 -2.29 -1.77
C ASP A 144 6.36 -2.67 -2.79
N GLN A 145 5.40 -3.47 -2.40
CA GLN A 145 4.29 -3.88 -3.26
C GLN A 145 3.07 -2.95 -3.18
N HIS A 146 2.85 -2.28 -2.06
CA HIS A 146 1.60 -1.61 -1.74
C HIS A 146 1.74 -0.12 -1.41
N HIS A 147 2.95 0.44 -1.42
CA HIS A 147 3.19 1.88 -1.27
C HIS A 147 3.36 2.52 -2.66
N PHE A 148 2.43 3.34 -3.08
CA PHE A 148 2.33 3.83 -4.46
C PHE A 148 2.92 5.22 -4.67
N ALA A 149 2.76 6.12 -3.71
CA ALA A 149 3.28 7.48 -3.83
C ALA A 149 3.49 8.14 -2.46
N SER A 150 4.44 9.07 -2.42
CA SER A 150 4.66 10.02 -1.33
C SER A 150 4.46 11.45 -1.84
N VAL A 151 3.69 12.27 -1.11
CA VAL A 151 3.65 13.72 -1.31
C VAL A 151 4.56 14.36 -0.28
N GLN A 152 5.43 15.25 -0.74
CA GLN A 152 6.39 15.96 0.09
C GLN A 152 6.23 17.48 -0.09
N ASN A 153 6.28 18.23 1.02
CA ASN A 153 6.16 19.69 1.03
C ASN A 153 4.92 20.24 0.29
N GLY A 154 3.85 19.43 0.22
CA GLY A 154 2.60 19.81 -0.41
C GLY A 154 2.60 19.85 -1.94
N THR A 155 3.74 19.63 -2.59
CA THR A 155 3.86 19.81 -4.06
C THR A 155 4.67 18.74 -4.77
N THR A 156 5.65 18.13 -4.12
CA THR A 156 6.50 17.13 -4.77
C THR A 156 5.89 15.74 -4.57
N VAL A 157 5.58 15.07 -5.67
CA VAL A 157 5.10 13.69 -5.69
C VAL A 157 6.24 12.79 -6.08
N VAL A 158 6.51 11.76 -5.29
CA VAL A 158 7.51 10.73 -5.55
C VAL A 158 6.79 9.39 -5.66
N PHE A 159 6.87 8.77 -6.81
CA PHE A 159 6.33 7.43 -7.03
C PHE A 159 7.14 6.37 -6.27
N ARG A 160 6.45 5.34 -5.75
CA ARG A 160 7.01 4.31 -4.89
C ARG A 160 6.61 2.92 -5.38
N GLY A 161 7.23 1.90 -4.80
CA GLY A 161 6.90 0.50 -5.01
C GLY A 161 6.72 0.13 -6.46
N PRO A 162 5.53 -0.32 -6.89
CA PRO A 162 5.28 -0.73 -8.28
C PRO A 162 5.46 0.40 -9.31
N PHE A 163 5.41 1.65 -8.88
CA PHE A 163 5.51 2.84 -9.74
C PHE A 163 6.82 3.60 -9.57
N ALA A 164 7.80 3.08 -8.84
CA ALA A 164 9.05 3.77 -8.54
C ALA A 164 9.83 4.22 -9.81
N ASP A 165 9.68 3.50 -10.92
CA ASP A 165 10.32 3.83 -12.21
C ASP A 165 9.70 5.07 -12.89
N SER A 166 8.51 5.50 -12.49
CA SER A 166 7.87 6.74 -12.98
C SER A 166 8.51 8.00 -12.38
N GLY A 167 9.35 7.84 -11.35
CA GLY A 167 10.19 8.91 -10.80
C GLY A 167 9.44 9.87 -9.90
N GLU A 168 9.66 11.18 -10.12
CA GLU A 168 9.06 12.25 -9.35
C GLU A 168 8.61 13.42 -10.24
N PHE A 169 7.62 14.18 -9.76
CA PHE A 169 7.17 15.42 -10.41
C PHE A 169 6.74 16.46 -9.37
N VAL A 170 6.62 17.72 -9.83
CA VAL A 170 6.17 18.83 -8.98
C VAL A 170 4.82 19.34 -9.48
N ILE A 171 3.81 19.34 -8.62
CA ILE A 171 2.46 19.82 -8.93
C ILE A 171 2.52 21.33 -9.20
N GLY A 172 1.96 21.77 -10.31
CA GLY A 172 1.88 23.19 -10.70
C GLY A 172 3.16 23.77 -11.29
N SER A 173 4.10 22.94 -11.71
CA SER A 173 5.35 23.35 -12.40
C SER A 173 5.16 23.49 -13.92
#